data_752267ba5556aea16f97d357d6491e67
#
_entry.id   752267ba5556aea16f97d357d6491e67
#
_cell.length_a   1.000
_cell.length_b   1.000
_cell.length_c   1.000
_cell.angle_alpha   90.00
_cell.angle_beta   90.00
_cell.angle_gamma   90.00
#
_symmetry.space_group_name_H-M   'P 1'
#
loop_
_entity.id
_entity.type
_entity.pdbx_description
1 polymer ?
#
loop_
_entity_poly.entity_id
_entity_poly.type
_entity_poly.pdbx_seq_one_letter_code
_entity_poly.pdbx_strand_id
1 'polypeptide(L)'
;GDLQVSLRVVGQQVESATATVDLGNISIATLTGLALRGRLEFLGDEDGWLVAANEFQATTPAGEWPLTSMRVETGKNEDGEISMVDVQASYLNFADAAVAMPWLDDEQRAMLGDFDPTGVVRDLAVTLSDLDTDRPLFNVSAEFDNVGVAAAGTRPGVRGFSGRVRADRASGRLEIESDSLVVSAPGLLGEPLAFDTAQGTVIWRQGNNRTTVLSDSILLRNAFFDSESSVEVSLVEGSKRPIVDLESVFSINDLAAARGYVPYMAKRPKMSEWFREGIVAGRVPRAPARLVGDLQDWPFDNGEGQFLIESNIRDAVIIYETGWPQVEIIDADLTIENMSLLSQRNHATTAGNVVRDARIEIGDFRNPLFTIRAQTASTLPALRELSVNSPINEMLGRQLEKVTVDGDAHLDLALDIPVRDAKNFVLMARLEALGGSGSMEGFRAPLTDLTGTVIIERENISSEALQGTLIGRPLAIELSQAPESMPEYRVIADAVGAATADALKAELGLPLSDRVTGETGYSARLLFPAGKVEEPMPFTIQIASDLEGLGINLPRPLGKPAGEAVDLGVTLFMPKDSDRVDTTGVAGDIFSWHAAITKQDGL
;
A
#
# COMPACT_ATOMS: atom_id res chain seq x y z
N GLY A 1 -51.34 -9.92 -35.91
CA GLY A 1 -51.59 -8.72 -35.11
C GLY A 1 -52.63 -7.83 -35.81
N ASP A 2 -53.31 -7.03 -35.03
CA ASP A 2 -54.35 -6.12 -35.48
C ASP A 2 -53.86 -4.67 -35.37
N LEU A 3 -54.12 -3.89 -36.43
CA LEU A 3 -53.88 -2.46 -36.47
C LEU A 3 -55.17 -1.79 -36.98
N GLN A 4 -55.79 -0.97 -36.13
CA GLN A 4 -56.98 -0.18 -36.51
C GLN A 4 -56.59 1.30 -36.44
N VAL A 5 -56.78 2.01 -37.55
CA VAL A 5 -56.44 3.43 -37.66
C VAL A 5 -57.67 4.23 -38.04
N SER A 6 -57.95 5.31 -37.34
CA SER A 6 -58.97 6.31 -37.67
C SER A 6 -58.26 7.66 -37.88
N LEU A 7 -58.55 8.31 -39.00
CA LEU A 7 -57.98 9.57 -39.41
C LEU A 7 -59.02 10.64 -39.62
N ARG A 8 -58.80 11.86 -39.20
CA ARG A 8 -59.56 13.04 -39.61
C ARG A 8 -58.61 13.98 -40.36
N VAL A 9 -58.98 14.28 -41.57
CA VAL A 9 -58.17 15.17 -42.44
C VAL A 9 -59.04 16.38 -42.79
N VAL A 10 -58.46 17.55 -42.61
CA VAL A 10 -59.05 18.86 -42.93
C VAL A 10 -58.14 19.57 -43.94
N GLY A 11 -58.68 19.85 -45.14
CA GLY A 11 -57.86 20.32 -46.24
C GLY A 11 -56.82 19.31 -46.70
N GLN A 12 -55.51 19.59 -46.50
CA GLN A 12 -54.39 18.70 -46.81
C GLN A 12 -53.62 18.27 -45.55
N GLN A 13 -54.13 18.59 -44.37
CA GLN A 13 -53.47 18.27 -43.10
C GLN A 13 -54.25 17.24 -42.29
N VAL A 14 -53.53 16.36 -41.62
CA VAL A 14 -54.09 15.43 -40.61
C VAL A 14 -54.33 16.22 -39.34
N GLU A 15 -55.60 16.45 -38.96
CA GLU A 15 -56.00 17.13 -37.74
C GLU A 15 -55.95 16.17 -36.53
N SER A 16 -56.38 14.93 -36.76
CA SER A 16 -56.26 13.91 -35.71
C SER A 16 -56.13 12.50 -36.28
N ALA A 17 -55.41 11.66 -35.57
CA ALA A 17 -55.32 10.24 -35.83
C ALA A 17 -55.41 9.45 -34.54
N THR A 18 -56.09 8.31 -34.58
CA THR A 18 -56.05 7.35 -33.46
C THR A 18 -55.72 5.99 -34.03
N ALA A 19 -54.75 5.32 -33.45
CA ALA A 19 -54.38 3.96 -33.82
C ALA A 19 -54.48 3.04 -32.60
N THR A 20 -55.19 1.94 -32.72
CA THR A 20 -55.14 0.82 -31.75
C THR A 20 -54.23 -0.24 -32.33
N VAL A 21 -53.23 -0.63 -31.57
CA VAL A 21 -52.14 -1.52 -31.99
C VAL A 21 -52.17 -2.77 -31.12
N ASP A 22 -52.21 -3.95 -31.74
CA ASP A 22 -51.96 -5.25 -31.07
C ASP A 22 -51.11 -6.10 -32.04
N LEU A 23 -49.81 -5.90 -31.96
CA LEU A 23 -48.84 -6.51 -32.87
C LEU A 23 -47.89 -7.41 -32.07
N GLY A 24 -47.77 -8.66 -32.49
CA GLY A 24 -46.83 -9.62 -31.94
C GLY A 24 -45.79 -10.07 -32.97
N ASN A 25 -44.65 -10.48 -32.51
CA ASN A 25 -43.55 -11.00 -33.31
C ASN A 25 -43.03 -10.02 -34.39
N ILE A 26 -42.90 -8.76 -34.01
CA ILE A 26 -42.37 -7.72 -34.88
C ILE A 26 -40.85 -7.84 -34.95
N SER A 27 -40.27 -7.50 -36.10
CA SER A 27 -38.82 -7.36 -36.27
C SER A 27 -38.52 -5.95 -36.74
N ILE A 28 -37.64 -5.27 -36.02
CA ILE A 28 -37.11 -3.92 -36.35
C ILE A 28 -35.59 -4.01 -36.40
N ALA A 29 -35.02 -3.81 -37.58
CA ALA A 29 -33.59 -3.99 -37.82
C ALA A 29 -33.10 -5.37 -37.36
N THR A 30 -32.23 -5.42 -36.35
CA THR A 30 -31.66 -6.65 -35.78
C THR A 30 -32.48 -7.24 -34.63
N LEU A 31 -33.48 -6.52 -34.14
CA LEU A 31 -34.35 -6.94 -33.02
C LEU A 31 -35.52 -7.73 -33.53
N THR A 32 -35.74 -8.91 -32.98
CA THR A 32 -36.83 -9.82 -33.33
C THR A 32 -37.66 -10.17 -32.09
N GLY A 33 -38.90 -10.55 -32.26
CA GLY A 33 -39.75 -10.98 -31.15
C GLY A 33 -40.39 -9.85 -30.36
N LEU A 34 -40.41 -8.63 -30.90
CA LEU A 34 -41.09 -7.51 -30.26
C LEU A 34 -42.62 -7.72 -30.33
N ALA A 35 -43.32 -7.36 -29.26
CA ALA A 35 -44.78 -7.24 -29.25
C ALA A 35 -45.15 -5.86 -28.69
N LEU A 36 -46.15 -5.24 -29.31
CA LEU A 36 -46.63 -3.91 -28.96
C LEU A 36 -48.16 -3.94 -28.85
N ARG A 37 -48.69 -3.46 -27.74
CA ARG A 37 -50.11 -3.28 -27.51
C ARG A 37 -50.37 -1.92 -26.92
N GLY A 38 -51.37 -1.21 -27.43
CA GLY A 38 -51.74 0.09 -26.89
C GLY A 38 -52.51 0.95 -27.84
N ARG A 39 -52.74 2.19 -27.44
CA ARG A 39 -53.42 3.20 -28.22
C ARG A 39 -52.52 4.38 -28.48
N LEU A 40 -52.35 4.76 -29.72
CA LEU A 40 -51.61 5.93 -30.17
C LEU A 40 -52.61 7.01 -30.60
N GLU A 41 -52.35 8.22 -30.21
CA GLU A 41 -53.15 9.40 -30.57
C GLU A 41 -52.21 10.45 -31.15
N PHE A 42 -52.65 11.07 -32.25
CA PHE A 42 -52.03 12.22 -32.87
C PHE A 42 -53.06 13.33 -32.97
N LEU A 43 -52.70 14.51 -32.54
CA LEU A 43 -53.41 15.77 -32.73
C LEU A 43 -52.46 16.78 -33.36
N GLY A 44 -52.90 17.50 -34.39
CA GLY A 44 -52.05 18.51 -35.01
C GLY A 44 -52.91 19.69 -35.51
N ASP A 45 -52.38 20.89 -35.32
CA ASP A 45 -52.99 22.13 -35.79
C ASP A 45 -51.91 23.12 -36.26
N GLU A 46 -52.29 24.40 -36.46
CA GLU A 46 -51.36 25.44 -36.89
C GLU A 46 -50.30 25.77 -35.82
N ASP A 47 -50.64 25.53 -34.54
CA ASP A 47 -49.80 25.90 -33.38
C ASP A 47 -48.84 24.78 -32.99
N GLY A 48 -49.01 23.53 -33.47
CA GLY A 48 -48.11 22.44 -33.16
C GLY A 48 -48.73 21.05 -33.39
N TRP A 49 -48.12 20.05 -32.74
CA TRP A 49 -48.63 18.66 -32.76
C TRP A 49 -48.39 17.95 -31.45
N LEU A 50 -49.23 17.00 -31.16
CA LEU A 50 -49.15 16.08 -30.03
C LEU A 50 -49.18 14.63 -30.53
N VAL A 51 -48.25 13.83 -30.04
CA VAL A 51 -48.29 12.38 -30.13
C VAL A 51 -48.35 11.80 -28.71
N ALA A 52 -49.35 10.95 -28.47
CA ALA A 52 -49.48 10.27 -27.19
C ALA A 52 -49.65 8.77 -27.39
N ALA A 53 -49.02 7.99 -26.57
CA ALA A 53 -49.21 6.57 -26.38
C ALA A 53 -49.75 6.34 -24.98
N ASN A 54 -51.02 5.92 -24.90
CA ASN A 54 -51.69 5.66 -23.63
C ASN A 54 -51.90 4.18 -23.44
N GLU A 55 -51.72 3.69 -22.21
CA GLU A 55 -51.86 2.26 -21.89
C GLU A 55 -51.02 1.37 -22.82
N PHE A 56 -49.82 1.86 -23.15
CA PHE A 56 -48.89 1.17 -24.04
C PHE A 56 -48.12 0.09 -23.28
N GLN A 57 -48.09 -1.10 -23.83
CA GLN A 57 -47.34 -2.23 -23.33
C GLN A 57 -46.43 -2.76 -24.42
N ALA A 58 -45.15 -2.89 -24.11
CA ALA A 58 -44.17 -3.48 -25.00
C ALA A 58 -43.61 -4.77 -24.40
N THR A 59 -43.41 -5.77 -25.24
CA THR A 59 -42.55 -6.91 -24.92
C THR A 59 -41.32 -6.83 -25.80
N THR A 60 -40.17 -6.84 -25.19
CA THR A 60 -38.85 -6.71 -25.85
C THR A 60 -37.97 -7.89 -25.49
N PRO A 61 -36.81 -8.09 -26.11
CA PRO A 61 -35.83 -9.06 -25.65
C PRO A 61 -35.34 -8.82 -24.22
N ALA A 62 -35.41 -7.57 -23.70
CA ALA A 62 -35.05 -7.21 -22.33
C ALA A 62 -36.17 -7.50 -21.32
N GLY A 63 -37.39 -7.79 -21.77
CA GLY A 63 -38.53 -8.12 -20.91
C GLY A 63 -39.81 -7.39 -21.26
N GLU A 64 -40.82 -7.53 -20.39
CA GLU A 64 -42.09 -6.83 -20.52
C GLU A 64 -42.05 -5.46 -19.85
N TRP A 65 -42.47 -4.43 -20.59
CA TRP A 65 -42.69 -3.11 -20.04
C TRP A 65 -43.97 -3.08 -19.19
N PRO A 66 -44.03 -2.35 -18.10
CA PRO A 66 -45.27 -2.06 -17.41
C PRO A 66 -46.20 -1.27 -18.35
N LEU A 67 -47.45 -1.11 -17.94
CA LEU A 67 -48.34 -0.17 -18.65
C LEU A 67 -47.70 1.21 -18.63
N THR A 68 -47.37 1.71 -19.81
CA THR A 68 -46.57 2.92 -20.01
C THR A 68 -47.38 3.99 -20.71
N SER A 69 -47.22 5.23 -20.31
CA SER A 69 -47.70 6.38 -21.05
C SER A 69 -46.50 7.18 -21.57
N MET A 70 -46.60 7.61 -22.83
CA MET A 70 -45.63 8.50 -23.48
C MET A 70 -46.36 9.64 -24.16
N ARG A 71 -45.82 10.84 -24.10
CA ARG A 71 -46.37 12.02 -24.75
C ARG A 71 -45.23 12.87 -25.29
N VAL A 72 -45.35 13.32 -26.51
CA VAL A 72 -44.51 14.35 -27.12
C VAL A 72 -45.41 15.43 -27.67
N GLU A 73 -45.22 16.64 -27.25
CA GLU A 73 -45.96 17.81 -27.68
C GLU A 73 -45.00 18.88 -28.20
N THR A 74 -45.35 19.53 -29.26
CA THR A 74 -44.57 20.65 -29.80
C THR A 74 -45.45 21.89 -29.89
N GLY A 75 -44.82 23.05 -29.66
CA GLY A 75 -45.40 24.38 -29.89
C GLY A 75 -44.61 25.17 -30.91
N LYS A 76 -45.27 25.95 -31.74
CA LYS A 76 -44.62 26.80 -32.71
C LYS A 76 -44.71 28.29 -32.29
N ASN A 77 -43.74 29.07 -32.73
CA ASN A 77 -43.76 30.53 -32.63
C ASN A 77 -44.63 31.18 -33.74
N GLU A 78 -44.74 32.49 -33.74
CA GLU A 78 -45.50 33.27 -34.73
C GLU A 78 -45.00 33.07 -36.19
N ASP A 79 -43.73 32.70 -36.37
CA ASP A 79 -43.11 32.40 -37.67
C ASP A 79 -43.35 30.97 -38.14
N GLY A 80 -44.01 30.14 -37.33
CA GLY A 80 -44.32 28.74 -37.61
C GLY A 80 -43.16 27.76 -37.32
N GLU A 81 -42.09 28.19 -36.66
CA GLU A 81 -40.97 27.37 -36.25
C GLU A 81 -41.25 26.70 -34.89
N ILE A 82 -40.75 25.49 -34.66
CA ILE A 82 -40.88 24.80 -33.38
C ILE A 82 -40.06 25.57 -32.32
N SER A 83 -40.73 26.15 -31.34
CA SER A 83 -40.14 26.90 -30.22
C SER A 83 -40.23 26.14 -28.90
N MET A 84 -41.12 25.14 -28.79
CA MET A 84 -41.31 24.33 -27.59
C MET A 84 -41.38 22.87 -27.93
N VAL A 85 -40.76 22.00 -27.09
CA VAL A 85 -40.96 20.54 -27.10
C VAL A 85 -41.13 20.07 -25.66
N ASP A 86 -42.24 19.36 -25.38
CA ASP A 86 -42.51 18.68 -24.13
C ASP A 86 -42.51 17.18 -24.34
N VAL A 87 -41.71 16.44 -23.58
CA VAL A 87 -41.59 14.99 -23.64
C VAL A 87 -41.89 14.41 -22.27
N GLN A 88 -42.82 13.54 -22.17
CA GLN A 88 -43.16 12.79 -20.96
C GLN A 88 -43.16 11.30 -21.23
N ALA A 89 -42.56 10.51 -20.30
CA ALA A 89 -42.61 9.05 -20.38
C ALA A 89 -42.62 8.48 -18.94
N SER A 90 -43.63 7.63 -18.67
CA SER A 90 -43.68 7.00 -17.34
C SER A 90 -42.68 5.88 -17.15
N TYR A 91 -42.14 5.32 -18.24
CA TYR A 91 -41.15 4.25 -18.20
C TYR A 91 -40.31 4.20 -19.48
N LEU A 92 -38.99 4.10 -19.34
CA LEU A 92 -38.05 3.83 -20.43
C LEU A 92 -36.98 2.85 -19.92
N ASN A 93 -36.68 1.82 -20.71
CA ASN A 93 -35.62 0.87 -20.41
C ASN A 93 -34.45 1.06 -21.38
N PHE A 94 -33.29 1.42 -20.90
CA PHE A 94 -32.11 1.63 -21.74
C PHE A 94 -31.60 0.35 -22.41
N ALA A 95 -31.91 -0.85 -21.89
CA ALA A 95 -31.60 -2.11 -22.58
C ALA A 95 -32.30 -2.22 -23.93
N ASP A 96 -33.40 -1.48 -24.12
CA ASP A 96 -34.17 -1.43 -25.37
C ASP A 96 -33.77 -0.26 -26.29
N ALA A 97 -32.71 0.52 -25.93
CA ALA A 97 -32.23 1.66 -26.72
C ALA A 97 -31.88 1.27 -28.17
N ALA A 98 -31.53 -0.01 -28.40
CA ALA A 98 -31.30 -0.55 -29.73
C ALA A 98 -32.55 -0.46 -30.67
N VAL A 99 -33.78 -0.37 -30.12
CA VAL A 99 -35.01 -0.16 -30.88
C VAL A 99 -34.99 1.22 -31.54
N ALA A 100 -34.40 2.23 -30.90
CA ALA A 100 -34.33 3.59 -31.42
C ALA A 100 -33.22 3.79 -32.48
N MET A 101 -32.24 2.89 -32.56
CA MET A 101 -31.07 3.00 -33.45
C MET A 101 -31.38 3.36 -34.91
N PRO A 102 -32.45 2.81 -35.56
CA PRO A 102 -32.77 3.13 -36.95
C PRO A 102 -33.18 4.59 -37.20
N TRP A 103 -33.62 5.29 -36.15
CA TRP A 103 -34.08 6.68 -36.24
C TRP A 103 -33.03 7.72 -35.79
N LEU A 104 -31.87 7.24 -35.28
CA LEU A 104 -30.76 8.09 -34.86
C LEU A 104 -29.80 8.35 -36.02
N ASP A 105 -29.18 9.53 -36.04
CA ASP A 105 -28.08 9.81 -36.94
C ASP A 105 -26.78 9.10 -36.48
N ASP A 106 -25.69 9.21 -37.25
CA ASP A 106 -24.44 8.50 -36.99
C ASP A 106 -23.75 8.99 -35.71
N GLU A 107 -23.86 10.29 -35.37
CA GLU A 107 -23.28 10.89 -34.17
C GLU A 107 -24.03 10.43 -32.90
N GLN A 108 -25.36 10.47 -32.96
CA GLN A 108 -26.23 9.99 -31.88
C GLN A 108 -26.03 8.49 -31.60
N ARG A 109 -25.87 7.68 -32.67
CA ARG A 109 -25.58 6.23 -32.56
C ARG A 109 -24.23 5.98 -31.91
N ALA A 110 -23.20 6.72 -32.32
CA ALA A 110 -21.86 6.63 -31.72
C ALA A 110 -21.89 7.02 -30.25
N MET A 111 -22.57 8.12 -29.91
CA MET A 111 -22.74 8.57 -28.53
C MET A 111 -23.45 7.51 -27.68
N LEU A 112 -24.55 6.95 -28.14
CA LEU A 112 -25.29 5.91 -27.42
C LEU A 112 -24.43 4.65 -27.20
N GLY A 113 -23.65 4.26 -28.21
CA GLY A 113 -22.70 3.15 -28.10
C GLY A 113 -21.54 3.41 -27.12
N ASP A 114 -21.00 4.62 -27.11
CA ASP A 114 -19.92 5.01 -26.20
C ASP A 114 -20.36 5.10 -24.73
N PHE A 115 -21.60 5.51 -24.49
CA PHE A 115 -22.18 5.56 -23.14
C PHE A 115 -22.65 4.20 -22.64
N ASP A 116 -23.06 3.30 -23.56
CA ASP A 116 -23.61 1.98 -23.25
C ASP A 116 -24.59 2.03 -22.05
N PRO A 117 -25.67 2.82 -22.14
CA PRO A 117 -26.53 3.08 -21.01
C PRO A 117 -27.34 1.81 -20.64
N THR A 118 -27.49 1.60 -19.33
CA THR A 118 -28.27 0.48 -18.77
C THR A 118 -29.26 1.00 -17.73
N GLY A 119 -30.24 0.14 -17.34
CA GLY A 119 -31.21 0.48 -16.30
C GLY A 119 -32.47 1.13 -16.82
N VAL A 120 -33.27 1.66 -15.91
CA VAL A 120 -34.61 2.16 -16.17
C VAL A 120 -34.74 3.63 -15.75
N VAL A 121 -35.43 4.41 -16.56
CA VAL A 121 -35.89 5.76 -16.24
C VAL A 121 -37.39 5.75 -16.07
N ARG A 122 -37.89 6.32 -14.99
CA ARG A 122 -39.31 6.47 -14.69
C ARG A 122 -39.68 7.94 -14.59
N ASP A 123 -40.93 8.27 -14.81
CA ASP A 123 -41.50 9.59 -14.65
C ASP A 123 -40.67 10.69 -15.29
N LEU A 124 -40.11 10.39 -16.48
CA LEU A 124 -39.36 11.36 -17.26
C LEU A 124 -40.31 12.48 -17.72
N ALA A 125 -39.93 13.72 -17.44
CA ALA A 125 -40.51 14.91 -18.02
C ALA A 125 -39.38 15.85 -18.47
N VAL A 126 -39.40 16.23 -19.74
CA VAL A 126 -38.44 17.16 -20.35
C VAL A 126 -39.21 18.21 -21.10
N THR A 127 -39.09 19.47 -20.72
CA THR A 127 -39.61 20.60 -21.44
C THR A 127 -38.46 21.41 -22.01
N LEU A 128 -38.44 21.61 -23.30
CA LEU A 128 -37.52 22.51 -23.99
C LEU A 128 -38.34 23.70 -24.49
N SER A 129 -37.92 24.92 -24.24
CA SER A 129 -38.56 26.15 -24.71
C SER A 129 -37.53 27.16 -25.23
N ASP A 130 -38.03 28.18 -25.92
CA ASP A 130 -37.20 29.21 -26.58
C ASP A 130 -36.18 28.57 -27.55
N LEU A 131 -36.58 27.49 -28.25
CA LEU A 131 -35.70 26.73 -29.18
C LEU A 131 -35.27 27.56 -30.39
N ASP A 132 -36.02 28.62 -30.70
CA ASP A 132 -35.79 29.61 -31.74
C ASP A 132 -34.79 30.72 -31.31
N THR A 133 -34.22 30.62 -30.13
CA THR A 133 -33.25 31.58 -29.60
C THR A 133 -31.85 30.98 -29.46
N ASP A 134 -30.84 31.84 -29.31
CA ASP A 134 -29.45 31.44 -29.02
C ASP A 134 -29.31 30.77 -27.62
N ARG A 135 -30.34 30.82 -26.80
CA ARG A 135 -30.30 30.35 -25.41
C ARG A 135 -31.57 29.59 -25.01
N PRO A 136 -31.82 28.43 -25.61
CA PRO A 136 -32.96 27.62 -25.26
C PRO A 136 -32.99 27.27 -23.76
N LEU A 137 -34.18 27.26 -23.19
CA LEU A 137 -34.42 26.83 -21.81
C LEU A 137 -34.76 25.33 -21.80
N PHE A 138 -34.39 24.66 -20.74
CA PHE A 138 -34.81 23.30 -20.48
C PHE A 138 -35.26 23.12 -19.03
N ASN A 139 -36.16 22.18 -18.84
CA ASN A 139 -36.57 21.68 -17.54
C ASN A 139 -36.62 20.16 -17.63
N VAL A 140 -35.95 19.48 -16.71
CA VAL A 140 -35.91 18.01 -16.71
C VAL A 140 -36.22 17.47 -15.31
N SER A 141 -37.07 16.46 -15.24
CA SER A 141 -37.20 15.62 -14.06
C SER A 141 -37.25 14.15 -14.48
N ALA A 142 -36.60 13.30 -13.69
CA ALA A 142 -36.59 11.85 -13.91
C ALA A 142 -36.30 11.10 -12.60
N GLU A 143 -36.78 9.89 -12.51
CA GLU A 143 -36.38 8.89 -11.54
C GLU A 143 -35.56 7.81 -12.22
N PHE A 144 -34.41 7.50 -11.65
CA PHE A 144 -33.47 6.48 -12.14
C PHE A 144 -33.55 5.23 -11.28
N ASP A 145 -33.58 4.07 -11.92
CA ASP A 145 -33.60 2.78 -11.27
C ASP A 145 -32.51 1.91 -11.89
N ASN A 146 -31.46 1.66 -11.11
CA ASN A 146 -30.30 0.85 -11.49
C ASN A 146 -29.63 1.31 -12.82
N VAL A 147 -29.55 2.62 -13.03
CA VAL A 147 -28.97 3.19 -14.24
C VAL A 147 -27.45 3.09 -14.23
N GLY A 148 -26.86 2.83 -15.38
CA GLY A 148 -25.43 2.80 -15.57
C GLY A 148 -25.00 3.42 -16.88
N VAL A 149 -23.76 3.90 -16.89
CA VAL A 149 -23.03 4.34 -18.08
C VAL A 149 -21.62 3.77 -18.05
N ALA A 150 -21.12 3.35 -19.20
CA ALA A 150 -19.79 2.78 -19.30
C ALA A 150 -18.69 3.82 -19.12
N ALA A 151 -17.59 3.42 -18.50
CA ALA A 151 -16.36 4.22 -18.49
C ALA A 151 -15.70 4.17 -19.88
N ALA A 152 -15.23 5.32 -20.39
CA ALA A 152 -14.53 5.38 -21.66
C ALA A 152 -13.38 6.38 -21.63
N GLY A 153 -12.16 5.93 -21.93
CA GLY A 153 -10.95 6.76 -21.87
C GLY A 153 -10.72 7.33 -20.47
N THR A 154 -10.80 8.65 -20.32
CA THR A 154 -10.71 9.34 -19.02
C THR A 154 -12.06 9.60 -18.36
N ARG A 155 -13.17 9.33 -19.08
CA ARG A 155 -14.52 9.52 -18.55
C ARG A 155 -14.82 8.41 -17.54
N PRO A 156 -15.21 8.75 -16.30
CA PRO A 156 -15.66 7.75 -15.35
C PRO A 156 -16.99 7.11 -15.80
N GLY A 157 -17.21 5.87 -15.41
CA GLY A 157 -18.45 5.14 -15.56
C GLY A 157 -19.10 4.89 -14.21
N VAL A 158 -20.41 4.65 -14.23
CA VAL A 158 -21.20 4.29 -13.06
C VAL A 158 -22.15 3.17 -13.43
N ARG A 159 -22.43 2.26 -12.51
CA ARG A 159 -23.48 1.22 -12.63
C ARG A 159 -24.25 1.14 -11.32
N GLY A 160 -25.52 0.77 -11.41
CA GLY A 160 -26.36 0.60 -10.23
C GLY A 160 -26.80 1.92 -9.61
N PHE A 161 -26.78 3.03 -10.37
CA PHE A 161 -27.24 4.31 -9.88
C PHE A 161 -28.78 4.32 -9.81
N SER A 162 -29.31 4.64 -8.62
CA SER A 162 -30.73 4.90 -8.40
C SER A 162 -30.90 6.24 -7.70
N GLY A 163 -31.97 6.97 -8.04
CA GLY A 163 -32.19 8.30 -7.50
C GLY A 163 -33.13 9.15 -8.34
N ARG A 164 -33.22 10.44 -8.03
CA ARG A 164 -34.08 11.41 -8.72
C ARG A 164 -33.31 12.64 -9.13
N VAL A 165 -33.58 13.13 -10.31
CA VAL A 165 -33.06 14.41 -10.80
C VAL A 165 -34.17 15.39 -11.07
N ARG A 166 -33.91 16.66 -10.74
CA ARG A 166 -34.66 17.82 -11.22
C ARG A 166 -33.65 18.90 -11.57
N ALA A 167 -33.74 19.40 -12.77
CA ALA A 167 -32.80 20.41 -13.24
C ALA A 167 -33.43 21.36 -14.26
N ASP A 168 -32.95 22.57 -14.23
CA ASP A 168 -33.16 23.57 -15.25
C ASP A 168 -31.80 24.11 -15.75
N ARG A 169 -31.82 25.10 -16.63
CA ARG A 169 -30.63 25.70 -17.19
C ARG A 169 -29.68 26.30 -16.13
N ALA A 170 -30.23 26.82 -15.03
CA ALA A 170 -29.48 27.57 -14.02
C ALA A 170 -29.09 26.71 -12.81
N SER A 171 -29.82 25.63 -12.58
CA SER A 171 -29.69 24.84 -11.34
C SER A 171 -30.18 23.40 -11.52
N GLY A 172 -29.80 22.57 -10.57
CA GLY A 172 -30.38 21.24 -10.46
C GLY A 172 -30.10 20.61 -9.10
N ARG A 173 -30.86 19.55 -8.86
CA ARG A 173 -30.79 18.71 -7.67
C ARG A 173 -30.85 17.24 -8.08
N LEU A 174 -29.89 16.47 -7.59
CA LEU A 174 -29.81 15.02 -7.74
C LEU A 174 -29.90 14.39 -6.35
N GLU A 175 -30.88 13.57 -6.15
CA GLU A 175 -31.05 12.72 -4.96
C GLU A 175 -30.50 11.34 -5.29
N ILE A 176 -29.58 10.82 -4.48
CA ILE A 176 -28.91 9.53 -4.66
C ILE A 176 -29.48 8.58 -3.63
N GLU A 177 -30.00 7.44 -4.07
CA GLU A 177 -30.56 6.36 -3.25
C GLU A 177 -30.25 5.01 -3.92
N SER A 178 -28.98 4.60 -3.90
CA SER A 178 -28.50 3.40 -4.58
C SER A 178 -28.13 2.31 -3.57
N ASP A 179 -28.66 1.10 -3.77
CA ASP A 179 -28.33 -0.09 -2.95
C ASP A 179 -27.17 -0.92 -3.52
N SER A 180 -26.64 -0.55 -4.68
CA SER A 180 -25.55 -1.29 -5.32
C SER A 180 -24.89 -0.40 -6.39
N LEU A 181 -24.05 0.54 -5.92
CA LEU A 181 -23.36 1.47 -6.81
C LEU A 181 -21.95 0.99 -7.11
N VAL A 182 -21.59 0.95 -8.41
CA VAL A 182 -20.22 0.69 -8.83
C VAL A 182 -19.70 1.90 -9.61
N VAL A 183 -18.56 2.46 -9.16
CA VAL A 183 -17.89 3.59 -9.80
C VAL A 183 -16.60 3.11 -10.45
N SER A 184 -16.44 3.37 -11.73
CA SER A 184 -15.24 3.04 -12.51
C SER A 184 -14.57 4.33 -12.98
N ALA A 185 -13.31 4.54 -12.62
CA ALA A 185 -12.53 5.70 -13.03
C ALA A 185 -11.13 5.27 -13.51
N PRO A 186 -10.98 4.73 -14.73
CA PRO A 186 -9.75 4.06 -15.19
C PRO A 186 -8.49 4.94 -15.15
N GLY A 187 -8.64 6.26 -15.16
CA GLY A 187 -7.51 7.21 -15.05
C GLY A 187 -7.07 7.50 -13.61
N LEU A 188 -7.89 7.12 -12.63
CA LEU A 188 -7.69 7.45 -11.21
C LEU A 188 -7.65 6.20 -10.33
N LEU A 189 -8.46 5.20 -10.61
CA LEU A 189 -8.63 3.98 -9.83
C LEU A 189 -8.09 2.78 -10.61
N GLY A 190 -7.41 1.86 -9.94
CA GLY A 190 -6.93 0.62 -10.54
C GLY A 190 -8.05 -0.40 -10.79
N GLU A 191 -9.07 -0.36 -9.95
CA GLU A 191 -10.23 -1.25 -9.99
C GLU A 191 -11.52 -0.46 -9.74
N PRO A 192 -12.69 -0.93 -10.22
CA PRO A 192 -13.97 -0.32 -9.89
C PRO A 192 -14.25 -0.38 -8.38
N LEU A 193 -14.80 0.69 -7.83
CA LEU A 193 -15.23 0.75 -6.43
C LEU A 193 -16.71 0.38 -6.32
N ALA A 194 -17.02 -0.62 -5.51
CA ALA A 194 -18.38 -1.08 -5.27
C ALA A 194 -18.86 -0.67 -3.87
N PHE A 195 -20.07 -0.14 -3.80
CA PHE A 195 -20.74 0.27 -2.57
C PHE A 195 -22.11 -0.41 -2.47
N ASP A 196 -22.39 -1.00 -1.32
CA ASP A 196 -23.68 -1.62 -1.00
C ASP A 196 -24.76 -0.55 -0.76
N THR A 197 -24.35 0.65 -0.36
CA THR A 197 -25.23 1.79 -0.15
C THR A 197 -24.52 3.07 -0.57
N ALA A 198 -25.21 3.88 -1.39
CA ALA A 198 -24.82 5.24 -1.71
C ALA A 198 -26.03 6.16 -1.56
N GLN A 199 -25.93 7.15 -0.67
CA GLN A 199 -27.03 8.08 -0.36
C GLN A 199 -26.50 9.51 -0.28
N GLY A 200 -27.32 10.46 -0.73
CA GLY A 200 -26.95 11.88 -0.62
C GLY A 200 -27.78 12.77 -1.53
N THR A 201 -27.53 14.04 -1.44
CA THR A 201 -28.12 15.05 -2.32
C THR A 201 -27.04 15.93 -2.88
N VAL A 202 -26.97 16.03 -4.21
CA VAL A 202 -26.09 16.93 -4.93
C VAL A 202 -26.92 18.06 -5.53
N ILE A 203 -26.51 19.29 -5.31
CA ILE A 203 -27.13 20.49 -5.87
C ILE A 203 -26.09 21.21 -6.71
N TRP A 204 -26.48 21.71 -7.88
CA TRP A 204 -25.61 22.59 -8.65
C TRP A 204 -26.33 23.85 -9.06
N ARG A 205 -25.53 24.90 -9.23
CA ARG A 205 -25.98 26.22 -9.68
C ARG A 205 -24.98 26.77 -10.68
N GLN A 206 -25.48 27.30 -11.77
CA GLN A 206 -24.70 27.93 -12.80
C GLN A 206 -24.92 29.46 -12.76
N GLY A 207 -23.85 30.25 -12.83
CA GLY A 207 -23.91 31.69 -12.90
C GLY A 207 -22.52 32.29 -13.09
N ASN A 208 -22.45 33.45 -13.77
CA ASN A 208 -21.24 34.27 -13.90
C ASN A 208 -19.95 33.47 -14.22
N ASN A 209 -19.95 32.68 -15.29
CA ASN A 209 -18.83 31.83 -15.72
C ASN A 209 -18.36 30.79 -14.68
N ARG A 210 -19.22 30.43 -13.74
CA ARG A 210 -18.93 29.44 -12.71
C ARG A 210 -20.12 28.49 -12.54
N THR A 211 -19.84 27.20 -12.45
CA THR A 211 -20.79 26.20 -11.96
C THR A 211 -20.32 25.74 -10.59
N THR A 212 -21.15 25.90 -9.57
CA THR A 212 -20.88 25.38 -8.23
C THR A 212 -21.74 24.14 -8.01
N VAL A 213 -21.11 23.05 -7.62
CA VAL A 213 -21.71 21.77 -7.24
C VAL A 213 -21.45 21.55 -5.77
N LEU A 214 -22.48 21.28 -4.99
CA LEU A 214 -22.36 21.10 -3.55
C LEU A 214 -23.19 19.92 -3.06
N SER A 215 -22.71 19.29 -2.00
CA SER A 215 -23.45 18.31 -1.22
C SER A 215 -23.07 18.46 0.25
N ASP A 216 -24.06 18.53 1.11
CA ASP A 216 -23.84 18.60 2.56
C ASP A 216 -23.52 17.24 3.18
N SER A 217 -23.98 16.15 2.54
CA SER A 217 -23.70 14.78 3.00
C SER A 217 -23.86 13.79 1.84
N ILE A 218 -22.79 13.03 1.58
CA ILE A 218 -22.77 11.84 0.74
C ILE A 218 -22.30 10.68 1.60
N LEU A 219 -23.14 9.67 1.73
CA LEU A 219 -22.85 8.44 2.46
C LEU A 219 -22.50 7.35 1.45
N LEU A 220 -21.33 6.70 1.63
CA LEU A 220 -20.91 5.56 0.84
C LEU A 220 -20.52 4.43 1.79
N ARG A 221 -21.10 3.24 1.61
CA ARG A 221 -20.90 2.09 2.49
C ARG A 221 -20.76 0.79 1.73
N ASN A 222 -19.88 -0.07 2.24
CA ASN A 222 -19.86 -1.48 1.92
C ASN A 222 -19.32 -2.30 3.12
N ALA A 223 -19.07 -3.59 2.93
CA ALA A 223 -18.66 -4.49 4.00
C ALA A 223 -17.38 -4.04 4.75
N PHE A 224 -16.49 -3.30 4.10
CA PHE A 224 -15.18 -2.91 4.67
C PHE A 224 -14.93 -1.40 4.70
N PHE A 225 -15.79 -0.60 4.12
CA PHE A 225 -15.63 0.86 4.03
C PHE A 225 -16.94 1.59 4.37
N ASP A 226 -16.85 2.65 5.15
CA ASP A 226 -17.94 3.57 5.48
C ASP A 226 -17.42 4.99 5.40
N SER A 227 -18.14 5.90 4.73
CA SER A 227 -17.77 7.31 4.68
C SER A 227 -18.98 8.23 4.68
N GLU A 228 -18.80 9.40 5.28
CA GLU A 228 -19.67 10.55 5.18
C GLU A 228 -18.85 11.75 4.72
N SER A 229 -19.29 12.38 3.65
CA SER A 229 -18.55 13.47 3.00
C SER A 229 -19.44 14.65 2.69
N SER A 230 -18.95 15.86 2.93
CA SER A 230 -19.48 17.11 2.38
C SER A 230 -18.53 17.65 1.32
N VAL A 231 -19.06 18.24 0.27
CA VAL A 231 -18.24 18.73 -0.84
C VAL A 231 -18.83 19.97 -1.50
N GLU A 232 -17.97 20.94 -1.79
CA GLU A 232 -18.24 22.02 -2.73
C GLU A 232 -17.19 22.00 -3.84
N VAL A 233 -17.63 21.96 -5.10
CA VAL A 233 -16.77 22.00 -6.28
C VAL A 233 -17.17 23.18 -7.14
N SER A 234 -16.24 24.07 -7.41
CA SER A 234 -16.41 25.20 -8.30
C SER A 234 -15.68 24.98 -9.63
N LEU A 235 -16.45 24.84 -10.70
CA LEU A 235 -15.97 24.75 -12.08
C LEU A 235 -15.98 26.15 -12.69
N VAL A 236 -14.82 26.74 -12.93
CA VAL A 236 -14.67 28.08 -13.53
C VAL A 236 -14.45 27.93 -15.03
N GLU A 237 -15.20 28.68 -15.83
CA GLU A 237 -15.07 28.64 -17.28
C GLU A 237 -13.65 29.03 -17.71
N GLY A 238 -13.03 28.23 -18.59
CA GLY A 238 -11.64 28.39 -19.02
C GLY A 238 -10.60 27.79 -18.08
N SER A 239 -10.95 27.39 -16.85
CA SER A 239 -10.06 26.62 -15.98
C SER A 239 -10.07 25.14 -16.38
N LYS A 240 -8.90 24.49 -16.34
CA LYS A 240 -8.76 23.04 -16.64
C LYS A 240 -9.05 22.17 -15.43
N ARG A 241 -9.03 22.74 -14.23
CA ARG A 241 -9.21 22.00 -12.97
C ARG A 241 -10.16 22.77 -12.05
N PRO A 242 -10.93 22.07 -11.21
CA PRO A 242 -11.84 22.71 -10.28
C PRO A 242 -11.14 23.26 -9.04
N ILE A 243 -11.83 24.19 -8.37
CA ILE A 243 -11.59 24.54 -6.97
C ILE A 243 -12.46 23.61 -6.14
N VAL A 244 -11.89 22.99 -5.13
CA VAL A 244 -12.54 21.96 -4.29
C VAL A 244 -12.47 22.38 -2.82
N ASP A 245 -13.56 22.18 -2.09
CA ASP A 245 -13.61 22.10 -0.63
C ASP A 245 -14.35 20.81 -0.27
N LEU A 246 -13.60 19.81 0.20
CA LEU A 246 -14.10 18.48 0.56
C LEU A 246 -13.70 18.20 2.00
N GLU A 247 -14.67 17.86 2.82
CA GLU A 247 -14.47 17.25 4.13
C GLU A 247 -15.11 15.87 4.14
N SER A 248 -14.39 14.90 4.68
CA SER A 248 -14.86 13.52 4.77
C SER A 248 -14.43 12.90 6.09
N VAL A 249 -15.25 12.04 6.61
CA VAL A 249 -14.87 11.13 7.70
C VAL A 249 -15.14 9.72 7.21
N PHE A 250 -14.12 8.89 7.20
CA PHE A 250 -14.26 7.50 6.77
C PHE A 250 -13.69 6.52 7.79
N SER A 251 -14.12 5.28 7.69
CA SER A 251 -13.57 4.13 8.40
C SER A 251 -13.31 2.98 7.43
N ILE A 252 -12.31 2.17 7.75
CA ILE A 252 -11.95 0.97 6.98
C ILE A 252 -11.84 -0.19 7.97
N ASN A 253 -12.73 -1.19 7.84
CA ASN A 253 -12.75 -2.35 8.71
C ASN A 253 -11.79 -3.46 8.23
N ASP A 254 -11.41 -3.44 6.96
CA ASP A 254 -10.45 -4.35 6.35
C ASP A 254 -9.58 -3.59 5.33
N LEU A 255 -8.34 -3.26 5.74
CA LEU A 255 -7.39 -2.55 4.89
C LEU A 255 -6.95 -3.39 3.68
N ALA A 256 -6.91 -4.72 3.82
CA ALA A 256 -6.54 -5.58 2.70
C ALA A 256 -7.62 -5.60 1.62
N ALA A 257 -8.90 -5.58 1.99
CA ALA A 257 -10.00 -5.45 1.05
C ALA A 257 -10.08 -4.03 0.42
N ALA A 258 -9.71 -3.00 1.19
CA ALA A 258 -9.75 -1.61 0.75
C ALA A 258 -8.59 -1.17 -0.16
N ARG A 259 -7.65 -2.05 -0.49
CA ARG A 259 -6.48 -1.72 -1.33
C ARG A 259 -6.84 -1.10 -2.69
N GLY A 260 -7.98 -1.50 -3.26
CA GLY A 260 -8.50 -0.96 -4.52
C GLY A 260 -8.92 0.51 -4.44
N TYR A 261 -9.16 1.06 -3.23
CA TYR A 261 -9.53 2.48 -3.03
C TYR A 261 -8.34 3.43 -3.08
N VAL A 262 -7.11 2.91 -3.01
CA VAL A 262 -5.90 3.72 -3.19
C VAL A 262 -5.81 4.14 -4.66
N PRO A 263 -5.66 5.45 -4.97
CA PRO A 263 -5.55 5.90 -6.35
C PRO A 263 -4.40 5.20 -7.09
N TYR A 264 -4.69 4.72 -8.30
CA TYR A 264 -3.69 4.09 -9.15
C TYR A 264 -2.70 5.12 -9.67
N MET A 265 -1.45 4.98 -9.30
CA MET A 265 -0.37 5.86 -9.73
C MET A 265 0.33 5.29 -10.96
N ALA A 266 -0.27 5.44 -12.15
CA ALA A 266 0.26 4.89 -13.41
C ALA A 266 1.73 5.26 -13.69
N LYS A 267 2.18 6.44 -13.22
CA LYS A 267 3.57 6.89 -13.32
C LYS A 267 4.49 6.30 -12.24
N ARG A 268 3.96 5.51 -11.31
CA ARG A 268 4.66 4.94 -10.14
C ARG A 268 4.18 3.52 -9.84
N PRO A 269 4.39 2.57 -10.75
CA PRO A 269 3.85 1.22 -10.63
C PRO A 269 4.34 0.50 -9.36
N LYS A 270 5.61 0.66 -8.98
CA LYS A 270 6.17 0.05 -7.76
C LYS A 270 5.48 0.51 -6.47
N MET A 271 5.08 1.79 -6.39
CA MET A 271 4.35 2.28 -5.22
C MET A 271 2.92 1.72 -5.18
N SER A 272 2.23 1.67 -6.31
CA SER A 272 0.91 1.04 -6.41
C SER A 272 0.96 -0.46 -6.07
N GLU A 273 2.01 -1.15 -6.50
CA GLU A 273 2.27 -2.55 -6.19
C GLU A 273 2.53 -2.75 -4.69
N TRP A 274 3.35 -1.88 -4.09
CA TRP A 274 3.62 -1.92 -2.66
C TRP A 274 2.33 -1.74 -1.82
N PHE A 275 1.47 -0.77 -2.15
CA PHE A 275 0.18 -0.60 -1.46
C PHE A 275 -0.71 -1.85 -1.60
N ARG A 276 -0.66 -2.51 -2.74
CA ARG A 276 -1.48 -3.69 -3.02
C ARG A 276 -0.97 -4.95 -2.34
N GLU A 277 0.35 -5.13 -2.22
CA GLU A 277 0.98 -6.35 -1.72
C GLU A 277 1.49 -6.21 -0.28
N GLY A 278 1.93 -5.00 0.09
CA GLY A 278 2.50 -4.73 1.40
C GLY A 278 1.49 -4.64 2.54
N ILE A 279 0.21 -4.33 2.26
CA ILE A 279 -0.85 -4.29 3.28
C ILE A 279 -1.53 -5.65 3.34
N VAL A 280 -1.27 -6.42 4.38
CA VAL A 280 -1.81 -7.79 4.55
C VAL A 280 -3.09 -7.79 5.37
N ALA A 281 -3.17 -6.98 6.41
CA ALA A 281 -4.32 -6.85 7.29
C ALA A 281 -4.34 -5.46 7.93
N GLY A 282 -5.44 -5.14 8.64
CA GLY A 282 -5.56 -3.95 9.45
C GLY A 282 -6.90 -3.26 9.32
N ARG A 283 -7.09 -2.24 10.16
CA ARG A 283 -8.31 -1.41 10.17
C ARG A 283 -8.00 0.04 10.50
N VAL A 284 -8.85 0.93 10.04
CA VAL A 284 -8.87 2.36 10.37
C VAL A 284 -10.23 2.68 10.96
N PRO A 285 -10.38 2.77 12.28
CA PRO A 285 -11.68 2.98 12.92
C PRO A 285 -12.31 4.33 12.56
N ARG A 286 -11.49 5.35 12.33
CA ARG A 286 -11.91 6.69 11.95
C ARG A 286 -10.76 7.47 11.32
N ALA A 287 -11.03 8.10 10.18
CA ALA A 287 -10.09 8.98 9.51
C ALA A 287 -10.81 10.24 8.99
N PRO A 288 -10.66 11.40 9.63
CA PRO A 288 -10.99 12.67 8.99
C PRO A 288 -10.05 12.94 7.82
N ALA A 289 -10.63 13.43 6.71
CA ALA A 289 -9.92 13.84 5.52
C ALA A 289 -10.43 15.19 5.04
N ARG A 290 -9.53 16.01 4.52
CA ARG A 290 -9.83 17.33 3.96
C ARG A 290 -9.04 17.55 2.67
N LEU A 291 -9.71 18.12 1.65
CA LEU A 291 -9.07 18.59 0.43
C LEU A 291 -9.63 19.96 0.09
N VAL A 292 -8.81 20.99 0.20
CA VAL A 292 -9.21 22.37 -0.04
C VAL A 292 -8.20 23.07 -0.93
N GLY A 293 -8.68 23.75 -1.97
CA GLY A 293 -7.85 24.58 -2.85
C GLY A 293 -8.17 24.45 -4.32
N ASP A 294 -7.49 25.23 -5.14
CA ASP A 294 -7.51 25.09 -6.60
C ASP A 294 -6.63 23.90 -7.02
N LEU A 295 -7.22 22.91 -7.66
CA LEU A 295 -6.45 21.72 -8.09
C LEU A 295 -5.42 22.03 -9.19
N GLN A 296 -5.37 23.25 -9.73
CA GLN A 296 -4.27 23.68 -10.59
C GLN A 296 -2.96 23.79 -9.81
N ASP A 297 -3.05 24.19 -8.53
CA ASP A 297 -1.91 24.39 -7.64
C ASP A 297 -1.48 23.11 -6.91
N TRP A 298 -2.14 21.98 -7.23
CA TRP A 298 -1.75 20.67 -6.68
C TRP A 298 -0.28 20.34 -7.01
N PRO A 299 0.54 19.98 -6.04
CA PRO A 299 0.22 19.46 -4.70
C PRO A 299 0.29 20.51 -3.55
N PHE A 300 0.06 21.77 -3.80
CA PHE A 300 -0.02 22.85 -2.80
C PHE A 300 1.31 23.14 -2.09
N ASP A 301 2.40 23.10 -2.85
CA ASP A 301 3.76 23.27 -2.31
C ASP A 301 3.99 24.65 -1.66
N ASN A 302 3.22 25.66 -2.06
CA ASN A 302 3.35 27.03 -1.55
C ASN A 302 2.23 27.41 -0.55
N GLY A 303 1.42 26.42 -0.13
CA GLY A 303 0.36 26.62 0.85
C GLY A 303 -0.94 27.23 0.30
N GLU A 304 -1.18 27.13 -1.02
CA GLU A 304 -2.41 27.61 -1.68
C GLU A 304 -3.62 26.71 -1.42
N GLY A 305 -3.39 25.52 -0.89
CA GLY A 305 -4.40 24.54 -0.55
C GLY A 305 -3.86 23.50 0.42
N GLN A 306 -4.69 22.53 0.76
CA GLN A 306 -4.35 21.44 1.66
C GLN A 306 -5.07 20.14 1.28
N PHE A 307 -4.34 19.05 1.25
CA PHE A 307 -4.86 17.70 1.35
C PHE A 307 -4.35 17.09 2.65
N LEU A 308 -5.25 16.73 3.54
CA LEU A 308 -4.93 16.19 4.87
C LEU A 308 -5.78 14.96 5.15
N ILE A 309 -5.14 13.88 5.59
CA ILE A 309 -5.79 12.71 6.18
C ILE A 309 -5.11 12.44 7.51
N GLU A 310 -5.90 12.34 8.58
CA GLU A 310 -5.45 11.92 9.89
C GLU A 310 -6.15 10.63 10.27
N SER A 311 -5.39 9.63 10.69
CA SER A 311 -5.96 8.34 11.03
C SER A 311 -5.19 7.64 12.15
N ASN A 312 -5.87 6.75 12.86
CA ASN A 312 -5.27 5.78 13.74
C ASN A 312 -5.46 4.39 13.12
N ILE A 313 -4.34 3.75 12.74
CA ILE A 313 -4.32 2.41 12.18
C ILE A 313 -4.23 1.41 13.33
N ARG A 314 -5.00 0.32 13.27
CA ARG A 314 -5.00 -0.73 14.29
C ARG A 314 -4.93 -2.12 13.68
N ASP A 315 -4.32 -3.03 14.45
CA ASP A 315 -4.25 -4.45 14.15
C ASP A 315 -3.75 -4.71 12.70
N ALA A 316 -2.77 -3.92 12.24
CA ALA A 316 -2.29 -4.01 10.88
C ALA A 316 -1.05 -4.91 10.76
N VAL A 317 -0.98 -5.62 9.63
CA VAL A 317 0.19 -6.40 9.23
C VAL A 317 0.71 -5.85 7.93
N ILE A 318 1.98 -5.43 7.94
CA ILE A 318 2.63 -4.78 6.81
C ILE A 318 3.92 -5.52 6.43
N ILE A 319 4.06 -5.82 5.14
CA ILE A 319 5.31 -6.22 4.50
C ILE A 319 5.85 -4.99 3.78
N TYR A 320 6.84 -4.33 4.39
CA TYR A 320 7.33 -3.05 3.86
C TYR A 320 8.37 -3.22 2.74
N GLU A 321 9.08 -4.36 2.71
CA GLU A 321 10.03 -4.70 1.65
C GLU A 321 10.29 -6.21 1.63
N THR A 322 10.52 -6.76 0.44
CA THR A 322 10.87 -8.17 0.26
C THR A 322 12.19 -8.51 0.95
N GLY A 323 12.21 -9.59 1.74
CA GLY A 323 13.40 -10.03 2.48
C GLY A 323 13.53 -9.41 3.88
N TRP A 324 12.59 -8.54 4.29
CA TRP A 324 12.48 -8.07 5.67
C TRP A 324 11.32 -8.74 6.40
N PRO A 325 11.41 -8.95 7.71
CA PRO A 325 10.29 -9.47 8.51
C PRO A 325 9.08 -8.55 8.43
N GLN A 326 7.88 -9.13 8.45
CA GLN A 326 6.66 -8.35 8.55
C GLN A 326 6.61 -7.55 9.86
N VAL A 327 5.88 -6.45 9.81
CA VAL A 327 5.59 -5.61 10.98
C VAL A 327 4.13 -5.79 11.36
N GLU A 328 3.87 -6.16 12.59
CA GLU A 328 2.54 -6.26 13.18
C GLU A 328 2.29 -4.99 14.01
N ILE A 329 1.43 -4.12 13.51
CA ILE A 329 1.09 -2.84 14.13
C ILE A 329 -0.10 -3.05 15.05
N ILE A 330 0.06 -2.81 16.33
CA ILE A 330 -1.02 -2.81 17.34
C ILE A 330 -1.84 -1.54 17.18
N ASP A 331 -1.17 -0.39 17.22
CA ASP A 331 -1.72 0.91 16.87
C ASP A 331 -0.64 1.87 16.34
N ALA A 332 -1.05 2.79 15.47
CA ALA A 332 -0.18 3.81 14.90
C ALA A 332 -1.01 5.03 14.48
N ASP A 333 -0.54 6.22 14.79
CA ASP A 333 -1.12 7.45 14.24
C ASP A 333 -0.46 7.78 12.91
N LEU A 334 -1.28 7.99 11.89
CA LEU A 334 -0.86 8.30 10.54
C LEU A 334 -1.42 9.64 10.10
N THR A 335 -0.57 10.53 9.64
CA THR A 335 -0.93 11.78 8.96
C THR A 335 -0.38 11.75 7.53
N ILE A 336 -1.24 11.98 6.57
CA ILE A 336 -0.85 12.25 5.18
C ILE A 336 -1.19 13.72 4.92
N GLU A 337 -0.19 14.52 4.59
CA GLU A 337 -0.39 15.93 4.25
C GLU A 337 0.27 16.22 2.90
N ASN A 338 -0.53 16.67 1.93
CA ASN A 338 -0.12 16.94 0.56
C ASN A 338 0.68 15.78 -0.06
N MET A 339 1.99 15.89 -0.10
CA MET A 339 2.91 14.88 -0.67
C MET A 339 3.78 14.23 0.40
N SER A 340 3.41 14.30 1.68
CA SER A 340 4.16 13.72 2.78
C SER A 340 3.34 12.71 3.58
N LEU A 341 4.02 11.82 4.27
CA LEU A 341 3.46 10.89 5.23
C LEU A 341 4.27 10.96 6.52
N LEU A 342 3.58 11.03 7.63
CA LEU A 342 4.15 10.95 8.97
C LEU A 342 3.35 9.93 9.79
N SER A 343 4.04 8.94 10.35
CA SER A 343 3.47 8.04 11.36
C SER A 343 4.22 8.17 12.67
N GLN A 344 3.48 8.31 13.74
CA GLN A 344 4.00 8.53 15.10
C GLN A 344 3.28 7.62 16.09
N ARG A 345 3.82 7.53 17.32
CA ARG A 345 3.28 6.68 18.38
C ARG A 345 2.97 5.25 17.90
N ASN A 346 3.91 4.73 17.10
CA ASN A 346 3.77 3.40 16.54
C ASN A 346 4.08 2.35 17.61
N HIS A 347 3.08 1.58 18.01
CA HIS A 347 3.24 0.35 18.76
C HIS A 347 3.18 -0.83 17.82
N ALA A 348 4.25 -1.56 17.71
CA ALA A 348 4.38 -2.65 16.75
C ALA A 348 5.28 -3.78 17.27
N THR A 349 5.18 -4.94 16.65
CA THR A 349 6.12 -6.04 16.82
C THR A 349 6.72 -6.45 15.47
N THR A 350 7.99 -6.85 15.48
CA THR A 350 8.66 -7.41 14.30
C THR A 350 9.75 -8.37 14.74
N ALA A 351 9.73 -9.61 14.24
CA ALA A 351 10.68 -10.67 14.62
C ALA A 351 10.89 -10.78 16.14
N GLY A 352 9.81 -10.71 16.94
CA GLY A 352 9.86 -10.77 18.40
C GLY A 352 10.29 -9.50 19.12
N ASN A 353 10.67 -8.45 18.38
CA ASN A 353 11.01 -7.14 18.97
C ASN A 353 9.75 -6.31 19.18
N VAL A 354 9.58 -5.74 20.36
CA VAL A 354 8.49 -4.82 20.70
C VAL A 354 8.97 -3.40 20.50
N VAL A 355 8.44 -2.74 19.48
CA VAL A 355 8.76 -1.34 19.16
C VAL A 355 7.68 -0.44 19.75
N ARG A 356 8.11 0.63 20.41
CA ARG A 356 7.23 1.67 20.96
C ARG A 356 7.72 3.03 20.47
N ASP A 357 6.75 3.90 20.18
CA ASP A 357 7.03 5.29 19.80
C ASP A 357 7.94 5.47 18.57
N ALA A 358 7.94 4.49 17.65
CA ALA A 358 8.66 4.67 16.40
C ALA A 358 8.07 5.83 15.60
N ARG A 359 8.93 6.59 14.94
CA ARG A 359 8.57 7.62 13.96
C ARG A 359 8.91 7.12 12.57
N ILE A 360 7.95 7.20 11.68
CA ILE A 360 8.09 6.84 10.27
C ILE A 360 7.71 8.04 9.43
N GLU A 361 8.51 8.38 8.43
CA GLU A 361 8.30 9.56 7.62
C GLU A 361 8.64 9.30 6.15
N ILE A 362 7.81 9.84 5.25
CA ILE A 362 8.13 10.05 3.84
C ILE A 362 7.92 11.55 3.60
N GLY A 363 9.00 12.30 3.47
CA GLY A 363 8.91 13.75 3.33
C GLY A 363 8.31 14.21 2.00
N ASP A 364 8.48 13.45 0.92
CA ASP A 364 7.90 13.74 -0.40
C ASP A 364 7.70 12.47 -1.22
N PHE A 365 6.45 12.17 -1.55
CA PHE A 365 6.10 11.02 -2.41
C PHE A 365 6.63 11.12 -3.84
N ARG A 366 7.09 12.29 -4.29
CA ARG A 366 7.72 12.46 -5.60
C ARG A 366 9.13 11.87 -5.64
N ASN A 367 9.82 11.89 -4.50
CA ASN A 367 11.12 11.24 -4.31
C ASN A 367 11.16 10.55 -2.94
N PRO A 368 10.43 9.44 -2.77
CA PRO A 368 10.18 8.86 -1.47
C PRO A 368 11.44 8.27 -0.85
N LEU A 369 11.82 8.83 0.29
CA LEU A 369 12.76 8.29 1.25
C LEU A 369 11.96 7.85 2.48
N PHE A 370 11.93 6.55 2.74
CA PHE A 370 11.29 5.99 3.91
C PHE A 370 12.25 6.05 5.09
N THR A 371 11.95 6.91 6.03
CA THR A 371 12.79 7.18 7.19
C THR A 371 12.15 6.56 8.43
N ILE A 372 12.88 5.71 9.13
CA ILE A 372 12.45 5.08 10.39
C ILE A 372 13.40 5.50 11.50
N ARG A 373 12.84 5.96 12.62
CA ARG A 373 13.55 6.23 13.86
C ARG A 373 12.82 5.51 14.98
N ALA A 374 13.52 4.62 15.67
CA ALA A 374 12.92 3.81 16.72
C ALA A 374 13.90 3.59 17.87
N GLN A 375 13.36 3.58 19.10
CA GLN A 375 14.06 3.15 20.29
C GLN A 375 13.27 2.00 20.89
N THR A 376 13.94 0.92 21.23
CA THR A 376 13.26 -0.25 21.78
C THR A 376 14.10 -0.93 22.86
N ALA A 377 13.41 -1.35 23.92
CA ALA A 377 13.90 -2.39 24.81
C ALA A 377 13.56 -3.75 24.18
N SER A 378 14.55 -4.58 23.97
CA SER A 378 14.41 -5.87 23.30
C SER A 378 15.28 -6.93 23.98
N THR A 379 15.43 -8.06 23.33
CA THR A 379 16.35 -9.12 23.74
C THR A 379 17.36 -9.42 22.63
N LEU A 380 18.55 -9.86 22.99
CA LEU A 380 19.56 -10.25 22.02
C LEU A 380 19.04 -11.34 21.03
N PRO A 381 18.27 -12.37 21.48
CA PRO A 381 17.65 -13.32 20.54
C PRO A 381 16.73 -12.67 19.52
N ALA A 382 15.85 -11.75 19.92
CA ALA A 382 14.92 -11.10 19.01
C ALA A 382 15.64 -10.18 18.00
N LEU A 383 16.69 -9.49 18.42
CA LEU A 383 17.52 -8.66 17.54
C LEU A 383 18.33 -9.50 16.55
N ARG A 384 18.82 -10.66 17.01
CA ARG A 384 19.46 -11.65 16.13
C ARG A 384 18.46 -12.18 15.08
N GLU A 385 17.26 -12.54 15.50
CA GLU A 385 16.20 -13.04 14.61
C GLU A 385 15.83 -12.00 13.54
N LEU A 386 15.67 -10.74 13.94
CA LEU A 386 15.47 -9.62 13.03
C LEU A 386 16.61 -9.50 12.00
N SER A 387 17.86 -9.61 12.49
CA SER A 387 19.04 -9.48 11.64
C SER A 387 19.20 -10.64 10.67
N VAL A 388 18.98 -11.89 11.14
CA VAL A 388 19.11 -13.10 10.33
C VAL A 388 18.04 -13.16 9.22
N ASN A 389 16.83 -12.69 9.51
CA ASN A 389 15.72 -12.67 8.57
C ASN A 389 15.62 -11.36 7.76
N SER A 390 16.70 -10.65 7.62
CA SER A 390 16.77 -9.38 6.88
C SER A 390 18.04 -9.29 6.03
N PRO A 391 18.15 -8.32 5.10
CA PRO A 391 19.37 -8.09 4.34
C PRO A 391 20.62 -7.80 5.20
N ILE A 392 20.46 -7.48 6.47
CA ILE A 392 21.55 -7.31 7.43
C ILE A 392 22.38 -8.59 7.55
N ASN A 393 21.75 -9.76 7.45
CA ASN A 393 22.44 -11.06 7.49
C ASN A 393 23.52 -11.19 6.40
N GLU A 394 23.18 -10.82 5.16
CA GLU A 394 24.15 -10.84 4.06
C GLU A 394 25.26 -9.78 4.27
N MET A 395 24.89 -8.61 4.76
CA MET A 395 25.85 -7.55 5.08
C MET A 395 26.88 -8.01 6.12
N LEU A 396 26.47 -8.84 7.09
CA LEU A 396 27.33 -9.40 8.13
C LEU A 396 27.97 -10.75 7.72
N GLY A 397 27.92 -11.14 6.44
CA GLY A 397 28.52 -12.37 5.94
C GLY A 397 27.87 -13.63 6.50
N ARG A 398 26.60 -13.58 6.95
CA ARG A 398 25.81 -14.67 7.51
C ARG A 398 26.40 -15.27 8.81
N GLN A 399 27.28 -14.55 9.50
CA GLN A 399 27.92 -15.04 10.72
C GLN A 399 26.94 -15.16 11.91
N LEU A 400 25.89 -14.34 11.92
CA LEU A 400 24.86 -14.40 12.97
C LEU A 400 24.05 -15.68 12.98
N GLU A 401 24.02 -16.45 11.88
CA GLU A 401 23.36 -17.75 11.83
C GLU A 401 24.03 -18.77 12.78
N LYS A 402 25.35 -18.64 12.98
CA LYS A 402 26.18 -19.55 13.81
C LYS A 402 26.29 -19.11 15.27
N VAL A 403 25.66 -17.99 15.64
CA VAL A 403 25.74 -17.42 16.99
C VAL A 403 24.41 -17.64 17.70
N THR A 404 24.43 -18.16 18.90
CA THR A 404 23.30 -18.17 19.83
C THR A 404 23.54 -17.12 20.90
N VAL A 405 22.55 -16.30 21.18
CA VAL A 405 22.63 -15.20 22.17
C VAL A 405 21.43 -15.26 23.09
N ASP A 406 21.59 -14.77 24.32
CA ASP A 406 20.54 -14.61 25.32
C ASP A 406 20.80 -13.36 26.14
N GLY A 407 19.75 -12.76 26.70
CA GLY A 407 19.80 -11.57 27.53
C GLY A 407 19.07 -10.38 26.93
N ASP A 408 18.96 -9.33 27.76
CA ASP A 408 18.27 -8.10 27.42
C ASP A 408 19.17 -7.13 26.66
N ALA A 409 18.56 -6.27 25.85
CA ALA A 409 19.26 -5.25 25.08
C ALA A 409 18.40 -4.00 24.85
N HIS A 410 19.06 -2.87 24.66
CA HIS A 410 18.46 -1.65 24.10
C HIS A 410 18.94 -1.44 22.66
N LEU A 411 18.03 -1.01 21.79
CA LEU A 411 18.33 -0.67 20.41
C LEU A 411 17.83 0.74 20.11
N ASP A 412 18.75 1.61 19.65
CA ASP A 412 18.44 2.84 18.93
C ASP A 412 18.65 2.59 17.44
N LEU A 413 17.61 2.80 16.64
CA LEU A 413 17.61 2.51 15.20
C LEU A 413 17.29 3.77 14.40
N ALA A 414 18.12 4.05 13.41
CA ALA A 414 17.84 4.97 12.33
C ALA A 414 18.05 4.24 10.99
N LEU A 415 16.97 4.13 10.20
CA LEU A 415 16.98 3.42 8.93
C LEU A 415 16.36 4.31 7.86
N ASP A 416 17.10 4.58 6.80
CA ASP A 416 16.68 5.36 5.64
C ASP A 416 16.69 4.47 4.39
N ILE A 417 15.51 4.26 3.80
CA ILE A 417 15.32 3.37 2.65
C ILE A 417 14.83 4.19 1.46
N PRO A 418 15.65 4.38 0.41
CA PRO A 418 15.19 4.94 -0.84
C PRO A 418 14.21 3.97 -1.53
N VAL A 419 12.92 4.31 -1.61
CA VAL A 419 11.88 3.39 -2.15
C VAL A 419 12.17 2.95 -3.60
N ARG A 420 12.90 3.76 -4.37
CA ARG A 420 13.28 3.41 -5.75
C ARG A 420 14.45 2.43 -5.84
N ASP A 421 15.24 2.36 -4.78
CA ASP A 421 16.46 1.56 -4.73
C ASP A 421 16.71 1.09 -3.28
N ALA A 422 15.81 0.24 -2.79
CA ALA A 422 15.78 -0.23 -1.42
C ALA A 422 17.05 -1.01 -1.00
N LYS A 423 17.86 -1.45 -1.95
CA LYS A 423 19.14 -2.12 -1.67
C LYS A 423 20.20 -1.14 -1.15
N ASN A 424 20.07 0.13 -1.45
CA ASN A 424 20.96 1.20 -1.00
C ASN A 424 20.44 1.89 0.26
N PHE A 425 19.89 1.12 1.18
CA PHE A 425 19.47 1.64 2.49
C PHE A 425 20.68 2.11 3.32
N VAL A 426 20.41 3.07 4.21
CA VAL A 426 21.39 3.54 5.21
C VAL A 426 20.90 3.13 6.58
N LEU A 427 21.71 2.29 7.26
CA LEU A 427 21.44 1.83 8.62
C LEU A 427 22.40 2.52 9.59
N MET A 428 21.86 3.09 10.65
CA MET A 428 22.57 3.47 11.86
C MET A 428 21.88 2.80 13.05
N ALA A 429 22.60 1.99 13.78
CA ALA A 429 22.08 1.29 14.94
C ALA A 429 23.07 1.32 16.10
N ARG A 430 22.56 1.56 17.30
CA ARG A 430 23.29 1.46 18.55
C ARG A 430 22.61 0.40 19.42
N LEU A 431 23.31 -0.72 19.62
CA LEU A 431 22.84 -1.86 20.38
C LEU A 431 23.62 -1.95 21.67
N GLU A 432 22.96 -1.76 22.80
CA GLU A 432 23.51 -1.91 24.15
C GLU A 432 23.07 -3.27 24.74
N ALA A 433 24.06 -4.11 25.07
CA ALA A 433 23.82 -5.38 25.77
C ALA A 433 23.82 -5.17 27.28
N LEU A 434 22.87 -5.78 27.99
CA LEU A 434 22.57 -5.57 29.40
C LEU A 434 22.76 -6.87 30.24
N GLY A 435 23.96 -7.45 30.20
CA GLY A 435 24.27 -8.67 30.96
C GLY A 435 23.92 -9.95 30.20
N GLY A 436 24.07 -9.93 28.89
CA GLY A 436 23.72 -11.08 28.05
C GLY A 436 24.75 -12.22 28.04
N SER A 437 24.46 -13.24 27.27
CA SER A 437 25.38 -14.34 26.97
C SER A 437 25.40 -14.64 25.47
N GLY A 438 26.50 -15.22 25.01
CA GLY A 438 26.65 -15.63 23.62
C GLY A 438 27.50 -16.88 23.48
N SER A 439 27.14 -17.74 22.54
CA SER A 439 27.94 -18.88 22.14
C SER A 439 28.01 -18.94 20.62
N MET A 440 29.11 -19.43 20.10
CA MET A 440 29.31 -19.64 18.67
C MET A 440 29.47 -21.13 18.38
N GLU A 441 28.86 -21.59 17.32
CA GLU A 441 29.01 -22.96 16.87
C GLU A 441 30.49 -23.32 16.70
N GLY A 442 30.92 -24.39 17.33
CA GLY A 442 32.32 -24.86 17.34
C GLY A 442 33.13 -24.42 18.56
N PHE A 443 32.58 -23.58 19.43
CA PHE A 443 33.22 -23.17 20.69
C PHE A 443 32.44 -23.75 21.88
N ARG A 444 33.17 -24.33 22.86
CA ARG A 444 32.55 -24.93 24.04
C ARG A 444 32.20 -23.92 25.10
N ALA A 445 33.12 -22.95 25.34
CA ALA A 445 32.93 -21.95 26.37
C ALA A 445 32.02 -20.81 25.89
N PRO A 446 30.88 -20.57 26.53
CA PRO A 446 30.07 -19.41 26.25
C PRO A 446 30.73 -18.14 26.79
N LEU A 447 30.49 -17.00 26.14
CA LEU A 447 30.71 -15.67 26.67
C LEU A 447 29.50 -15.31 27.54
N THR A 448 29.73 -14.93 28.82
CA THR A 448 28.65 -14.53 29.75
C THR A 448 28.86 -13.11 30.21
N ASP A 449 27.87 -12.54 30.92
CA ASP A 449 27.90 -11.19 31.47
C ASP A 449 28.24 -10.11 30.42
N LEU A 450 27.78 -10.33 29.18
CA LEU A 450 28.05 -9.45 28.05
C LEU A 450 27.38 -8.10 28.26
N THR A 451 28.20 -7.04 28.37
CA THR A 451 27.77 -5.65 28.49
C THR A 451 28.55 -4.76 27.55
N GLY A 452 27.98 -3.57 27.22
CA GLY A 452 28.60 -2.61 26.33
C GLY A 452 27.78 -2.39 25.08
N THR A 453 28.31 -1.59 24.17
CA THR A 453 27.57 -1.11 23.01
C THR A 453 28.24 -1.55 21.70
N VAL A 454 27.44 -2.05 20.77
CA VAL A 454 27.81 -2.26 19.36
C VAL A 454 27.16 -1.15 18.54
N ILE A 455 27.97 -0.51 17.70
CA ILE A 455 27.54 0.59 16.83
C ILE A 455 27.70 0.14 15.39
N ILE A 456 26.62 0.30 14.63
CA ILE A 456 26.59 0.05 13.19
C ILE A 456 26.28 1.37 12.49
N GLU A 457 27.20 1.85 11.66
CA GLU A 457 27.02 3.05 10.85
C GLU A 457 27.26 2.73 9.38
N ARG A 458 26.16 2.58 8.61
CA ARG A 458 26.21 2.08 7.25
C ARG A 458 26.82 0.67 7.21
N GLU A 459 28.05 0.58 6.72
CA GLU A 459 28.81 -0.65 6.62
C GLU A 459 29.86 -0.80 7.72
N ASN A 460 30.06 0.21 8.57
CA ASN A 460 31.05 0.19 9.63
C ASN A 460 30.45 -0.42 10.90
N ILE A 461 31.24 -1.26 11.56
CA ILE A 461 30.89 -1.85 12.85
C ILE A 461 32.00 -1.48 13.83
N SER A 462 31.62 -0.98 15.00
CA SER A 462 32.49 -0.68 16.10
C SER A 462 31.84 -1.01 17.44
N SER A 463 32.60 -0.94 18.52
CA SER A 463 32.06 -1.12 19.86
C SER A 463 32.60 -0.09 20.86
N GLU A 464 31.83 0.15 21.92
CA GLU A 464 32.21 0.96 23.07
C GLU A 464 32.02 0.13 24.33
N ALA A 465 33.09 0.05 25.14
CA ALA A 465 33.10 -0.63 26.45
C ALA A 465 32.49 -2.06 26.41
N LEU A 466 32.65 -2.80 25.30
CA LEU A 466 32.16 -4.16 25.16
C LEU A 466 33.03 -5.10 25.99
N GLN A 467 32.42 -5.80 26.92
CA GLN A 467 33.08 -6.71 27.83
C GLN A 467 32.18 -7.87 28.22
N GLY A 468 32.80 -8.93 28.70
CA GLY A 468 32.11 -10.11 29.20
C GLY A 468 33.01 -10.98 30.06
N THR A 469 32.56 -12.19 30.31
CA THR A 469 33.29 -13.23 31.03
C THR A 469 33.49 -14.42 30.13
N LEU A 470 34.72 -14.83 29.88
CA LEU A 470 35.06 -16.04 29.14
C LEU A 470 35.89 -16.96 30.04
N ILE A 471 35.53 -18.25 30.12
CA ILE A 471 36.19 -19.27 30.97
C ILE A 471 36.41 -18.77 32.41
N GLY A 472 35.40 -18.07 32.97
CA GLY A 472 35.38 -17.56 34.33
C GLY A 472 36.28 -16.36 34.56
N ARG A 473 36.81 -15.70 33.53
CA ARG A 473 37.65 -14.51 33.59
C ARG A 473 37.12 -13.35 32.78
N PRO A 474 37.30 -12.08 33.24
CA PRO A 474 36.93 -10.92 32.47
C PRO A 474 37.60 -10.89 31.11
N LEU A 475 36.85 -10.49 30.09
CA LEU A 475 37.26 -10.29 28.70
C LEU A 475 36.85 -8.91 28.23
N ALA A 476 37.77 -8.10 27.77
CA ALA A 476 37.49 -6.86 27.07
C ALA A 476 37.51 -7.13 25.56
N ILE A 477 36.53 -6.59 24.85
CA ILE A 477 36.34 -6.81 23.41
C ILE A 477 36.24 -5.47 22.69
N GLU A 478 36.94 -5.31 21.59
CA GLU A 478 36.86 -4.16 20.70
C GLU A 478 36.49 -4.64 19.29
N LEU A 479 35.36 -4.17 18.78
CA LEU A 479 34.96 -4.40 17.39
C LEU A 479 35.43 -3.22 16.53
N SER A 480 35.97 -3.53 15.38
CA SER A 480 36.38 -2.53 14.38
C SER A 480 36.15 -3.04 12.96
N GLN A 481 36.02 -2.13 12.03
CA GLN A 481 36.00 -2.49 10.60
C GLN A 481 37.40 -2.98 10.18
N ALA A 482 37.44 -4.01 9.36
CA ALA A 482 38.67 -4.45 8.74
C ALA A 482 39.26 -3.35 7.84
N PRO A 483 40.59 -3.10 7.91
CA PRO A 483 41.23 -2.08 7.08
C PRO A 483 41.21 -2.44 5.60
N GLU A 484 41.35 -1.45 4.74
CA GLU A 484 41.36 -1.65 3.25
C GLU A 484 42.47 -2.61 2.77
N SER A 485 43.51 -2.78 3.59
CA SER A 485 44.57 -3.77 3.31
C SER A 485 44.15 -5.22 3.50
N MET A 486 42.96 -5.46 4.08
CA MET A 486 42.38 -6.79 4.35
C MET A 486 40.95 -6.87 3.78
N PRO A 487 40.76 -6.70 2.48
CA PRO A 487 39.42 -6.59 1.87
C PRO A 487 38.60 -7.87 1.95
N GLU A 488 39.23 -9.01 2.23
CA GLU A 488 38.62 -10.31 2.43
C GLU A 488 37.88 -10.44 3.75
N TYR A 489 38.16 -9.56 4.71
CA TYR A 489 37.49 -9.50 6.01
C TYR A 489 36.62 -8.25 6.11
N ARG A 490 35.57 -8.33 6.92
CA ARG A 490 34.61 -7.25 7.15
C ARG A 490 34.78 -6.60 8.51
N VAL A 491 34.87 -7.42 9.55
CA VAL A 491 34.94 -7.01 10.95
C VAL A 491 36.12 -7.72 11.61
N ILE A 492 36.78 -6.99 12.48
CA ILE A 492 37.80 -7.51 13.39
C ILE A 492 37.28 -7.36 14.81
N ALA A 493 37.36 -8.43 15.61
CA ALA A 493 37.16 -8.38 17.04
C ALA A 493 38.47 -8.65 17.74
N ASP A 494 39.03 -7.64 18.37
CA ASP A 494 40.18 -7.78 19.26
C ASP A 494 39.69 -8.01 20.70
N ALA A 495 40.19 -9.04 21.33
CA ALA A 495 39.84 -9.41 22.69
C ALA A 495 41.08 -9.56 23.57
N VAL A 496 41.00 -9.09 24.81
CA VAL A 496 42.06 -9.21 25.79
C VAL A 496 41.50 -9.79 27.08
N GLY A 497 42.11 -10.86 27.55
CA GLY A 497 41.66 -11.57 28.73
C GLY A 497 42.78 -12.37 29.44
N ALA A 498 42.38 -13.19 30.39
CA ALA A 498 43.29 -14.07 31.10
C ALA A 498 42.67 -15.50 31.13
N ALA A 499 43.55 -16.50 31.27
CA ALA A 499 43.14 -17.90 31.36
C ALA A 499 43.94 -18.65 32.38
N THR A 500 43.29 -19.44 33.26
CA THR A 500 43.94 -20.38 34.14
C THR A 500 44.12 -21.73 33.48
N ALA A 501 45.16 -22.48 33.86
CA ALA A 501 45.41 -23.84 33.39
C ALA A 501 44.19 -24.75 33.64
N ASP A 502 43.58 -24.64 34.83
CA ASP A 502 42.39 -25.45 35.20
C ASP A 502 41.18 -25.11 34.35
N ALA A 503 40.93 -23.82 34.05
CA ALA A 503 39.82 -23.39 33.18
C ALA A 503 40.04 -23.84 31.73
N LEU A 504 41.25 -23.72 31.19
CA LEU A 504 41.56 -24.22 29.83
C LEU A 504 41.32 -25.73 29.70
N LYS A 505 41.66 -26.50 30.78
CA LYS A 505 41.42 -27.94 30.83
C LYS A 505 39.94 -28.29 30.92
N ALA A 506 39.20 -27.64 31.85
CA ALA A 506 37.82 -27.95 32.16
C ALA A 506 36.87 -27.45 31.05
N GLU A 507 36.98 -26.20 30.63
CA GLU A 507 36.03 -25.52 29.77
C GLU A 507 36.32 -25.76 28.27
N LEU A 508 37.60 -25.79 27.88
CA LEU A 508 37.99 -26.02 26.50
C LEU A 508 38.33 -27.50 26.18
N GLY A 509 38.36 -28.34 27.20
CA GLY A 509 38.71 -29.77 27.04
C GLY A 509 40.12 -29.99 26.53
N LEU A 510 41.04 -29.03 26.77
CA LEU A 510 42.42 -29.17 26.36
C LEU A 510 43.11 -30.29 27.14
N PRO A 511 43.90 -31.16 26.50
CA PRO A 511 44.56 -32.28 27.16
C PRO A 511 45.76 -31.81 27.98
N LEU A 512 45.58 -30.75 28.82
CA LEU A 512 46.59 -30.25 29.72
C LEU A 512 46.74 -31.23 30.90
N SER A 513 47.95 -31.64 31.13
CA SER A 513 48.24 -32.47 32.28
C SER A 513 48.23 -31.66 33.58
N ASP A 514 48.11 -32.30 34.75
CA ASP A 514 48.24 -31.65 36.06
C ASP A 514 49.64 -30.99 36.27
N ARG A 515 50.48 -31.08 35.27
CA ARG A 515 51.80 -30.43 35.22
C ARG A 515 51.77 -28.98 34.72
N VAL A 516 50.62 -28.51 34.24
CA VAL A 516 50.43 -27.09 33.87
C VAL A 516 49.60 -26.43 34.96
N THR A 517 50.11 -25.37 35.57
CA THR A 517 49.48 -24.62 36.68
C THR A 517 49.66 -23.14 36.48
N GLY A 518 48.78 -22.32 37.09
CA GLY A 518 48.89 -20.87 37.09
C GLY A 518 47.90 -20.20 36.15
N GLU A 519 48.13 -18.92 35.82
CA GLU A 519 47.27 -18.08 34.98
C GLU A 519 48.16 -17.26 34.06
N THR A 520 47.69 -17.01 32.82
CA THR A 520 48.37 -16.14 31.86
C THR A 520 47.41 -15.22 31.16
N GLY A 521 47.87 -14.03 30.75
CA GLY A 521 47.16 -13.13 29.86
C GLY A 521 47.21 -13.62 28.42
N TYR A 522 46.20 -13.29 27.64
CA TYR A 522 46.21 -13.51 26.21
C TYR A 522 45.52 -12.36 25.47
N SER A 523 45.88 -12.19 24.21
CA SER A 523 45.10 -11.44 23.22
C SER A 523 44.59 -12.37 22.14
N ALA A 524 43.38 -12.12 21.68
CA ALA A 524 42.78 -12.87 20.57
C ALA A 524 42.25 -11.89 19.52
N ARG A 525 42.50 -12.17 18.24
CA ARG A 525 41.96 -11.43 17.11
C ARG A 525 41.11 -12.34 16.27
N LEU A 526 39.83 -12.01 16.16
CA LEU A 526 38.86 -12.74 15.39
C LEU A 526 38.58 -11.98 14.08
N LEU A 527 38.80 -12.64 12.93
CA LEU A 527 38.65 -12.07 11.61
C LEU A 527 37.41 -12.62 10.94
N PHE A 528 36.37 -11.78 10.80
CA PHE A 528 35.09 -12.17 10.19
C PHE A 528 35.14 -11.89 8.69
N PRO A 529 34.92 -12.92 7.83
CA PRO A 529 35.01 -12.78 6.39
C PRO A 529 33.92 -11.87 5.82
N ALA A 530 34.25 -11.17 4.73
CA ALA A 530 33.31 -10.35 3.95
C ALA A 530 32.34 -11.27 3.19
N GLY A 531 31.03 -10.94 3.19
CA GLY A 531 29.96 -11.79 2.63
C GLY A 531 29.89 -11.88 1.11
N LYS A 532 30.66 -11.07 0.37
CA LYS A 532 30.57 -10.91 -1.10
C LYS A 532 31.88 -11.21 -1.83
N VAL A 533 32.70 -12.14 -1.37
CA VAL A 533 33.96 -12.52 -2.03
C VAL A 533 33.74 -13.79 -2.88
N GLU A 534 34.32 -13.84 -4.06
CA GLU A 534 34.22 -15.01 -4.97
C GLU A 534 34.75 -16.30 -4.31
N GLU A 535 35.74 -16.20 -3.43
CA GLU A 535 36.22 -17.30 -2.58
C GLU A 535 36.00 -16.92 -1.11
N PRO A 536 35.10 -17.60 -0.38
CA PRO A 536 34.87 -17.30 1.02
C PRO A 536 36.10 -17.64 1.87
N MET A 537 36.70 -16.62 2.45
CA MET A 537 37.80 -16.80 3.42
C MET A 537 37.26 -17.53 4.67
N PRO A 538 38.10 -18.35 5.32
CA PRO A 538 37.73 -18.96 6.58
C PRO A 538 37.60 -17.90 7.69
N PHE A 539 36.67 -18.11 8.61
CA PHE A 539 36.70 -17.41 9.87
C PHE A 539 38.02 -17.76 10.58
N THR A 540 38.78 -16.73 10.96
CA THR A 540 40.14 -16.93 11.46
C THR A 540 40.26 -16.38 12.88
N ILE A 541 40.91 -17.12 13.78
CA ILE A 541 41.22 -16.68 15.12
C ILE A 541 42.72 -16.73 15.29
N GLN A 542 43.29 -15.64 15.72
CA GLN A 542 44.71 -15.51 16.10
C GLN A 542 44.80 -15.25 17.60
N ILE A 543 45.51 -16.10 18.32
CA ILE A 543 45.71 -16.00 19.76
C ILE A 543 47.20 -15.80 20.02
N ALA A 544 47.52 -14.85 20.87
CA ALA A 544 48.88 -14.59 21.33
C ALA A 544 48.92 -14.50 22.85
N SER A 545 49.97 -15.06 23.43
CA SER A 545 50.27 -14.99 24.86
C SER A 545 51.80 -15.10 25.08
N ASP A 546 52.32 -14.46 26.09
CA ASP A 546 53.68 -14.65 26.53
C ASP A 546 53.85 -15.81 27.54
N LEU A 547 52.74 -16.49 27.86
CA LEU A 547 52.66 -17.55 28.85
C LEU A 547 53.25 -17.22 30.21
N GLU A 548 53.56 -15.92 30.51
CA GLU A 548 53.99 -15.50 31.83
C GLU A 548 52.86 -15.79 32.85
N GLY A 549 53.22 -16.34 34.00
CA GLY A 549 52.28 -16.79 35.02
C GLY A 549 51.89 -18.25 34.95
N LEU A 550 52.08 -18.94 33.78
CA LEU A 550 51.90 -20.37 33.65
C LEU A 550 53.18 -21.13 33.91
N GLY A 551 53.16 -22.06 34.91
CA GLY A 551 54.22 -23.03 35.18
C GLY A 551 53.95 -24.33 34.43
N ILE A 552 54.96 -24.84 33.71
CA ILE A 552 54.90 -26.12 32.98
C ILE A 552 55.96 -27.08 33.58
N ASN A 553 55.53 -28.03 34.38
CA ASN A 553 56.39 -28.98 35.06
C ASN A 553 56.72 -30.19 34.18
N LEU A 554 57.49 -29.94 33.14
CA LEU A 554 58.03 -30.92 32.20
C LEU A 554 59.56 -30.77 32.10
N PRO A 555 60.29 -31.78 31.59
CA PRO A 555 61.70 -31.60 31.25
C PRO A 555 61.93 -30.52 30.21
N ARG A 556 63.04 -29.78 30.28
CA ARG A 556 63.46 -28.83 29.23
C ARG A 556 63.65 -29.61 27.91
N PRO A 557 63.30 -29.02 26.78
CA PRO A 557 62.94 -27.60 26.55
C PRO A 557 61.43 -27.31 26.77
N LEU A 558 60.57 -28.28 27.04
CA LEU A 558 59.11 -28.15 27.14
C LEU A 558 58.65 -27.59 28.50
N GLY A 559 59.43 -27.71 29.55
CA GLY A 559 59.09 -27.22 30.88
C GLY A 559 59.63 -25.79 31.10
N LYS A 560 58.85 -24.96 31.84
CA LYS A 560 59.21 -23.59 32.24
C LYS A 560 58.64 -23.23 33.60
N PRO A 561 59.36 -22.45 34.43
CA PRO A 561 58.79 -21.86 35.64
C PRO A 561 57.74 -20.79 35.27
N ALA A 562 56.83 -20.47 36.20
CA ALA A 562 55.73 -19.54 35.95
C ALA A 562 56.20 -18.12 35.59
N GLY A 563 57.32 -17.64 36.12
CA GLY A 563 57.85 -16.29 35.83
C GLY A 563 58.72 -16.21 34.55
N GLU A 564 58.85 -17.28 33.77
CA GLU A 564 59.57 -17.29 32.51
C GLU A 564 58.57 -17.03 31.36
N ALA A 565 58.80 -15.98 30.55
CA ALA A 565 57.98 -15.71 29.37
C ALA A 565 58.39 -16.63 28.20
N VAL A 566 57.40 -17.16 27.49
CA VAL A 566 57.56 -17.90 26.23
C VAL A 566 56.44 -17.47 25.27
N ASP A 567 56.79 -16.81 24.20
CA ASP A 567 55.82 -16.35 23.21
C ASP A 567 55.06 -17.53 22.58
N LEU A 568 53.76 -17.54 22.72
CA LEU A 568 52.83 -18.46 22.07
C LEU A 568 51.99 -17.72 21.01
N GLY A 569 52.03 -18.15 19.79
CA GLY A 569 51.11 -17.74 18.72
C GLY A 569 50.32 -18.96 18.20
N VAL A 570 49.00 -18.82 18.13
CA VAL A 570 48.11 -19.87 17.60
C VAL A 570 47.19 -19.22 16.58
N THR A 571 47.05 -19.83 15.40
CA THR A 571 46.06 -19.44 14.42
C THR A 571 45.14 -20.60 14.12
N LEU A 572 43.82 -20.39 14.21
CA LEU A 572 42.78 -21.33 13.88
C LEU A 572 42.07 -20.84 12.62
N PHE A 573 41.96 -21.69 11.62
CA PHE A 573 41.22 -21.46 10.39
C PHE A 573 39.99 -22.33 10.36
N MET A 574 38.80 -21.74 10.30
CA MET A 574 37.53 -22.47 10.25
C MET A 574 36.90 -22.22 8.86
N PRO A 575 37.10 -23.15 7.89
CA PRO A 575 36.48 -23.01 6.59
C PRO A 575 34.96 -23.04 6.68
N LYS A 576 34.30 -22.33 5.78
CA LYS A 576 32.83 -22.33 5.68
C LYS A 576 32.33 -23.74 5.36
N ASP A 577 31.28 -24.16 6.03
CA ASP A 577 30.60 -25.46 5.79
C ASP A 577 31.51 -26.71 5.96
N SER A 578 32.49 -26.64 6.85
CA SER A 578 33.43 -27.72 7.13
C SER A 578 33.52 -27.99 8.65
N ASP A 579 33.52 -29.28 9.00
CA ASP A 579 33.78 -29.73 10.39
C ASP A 579 35.29 -29.74 10.71
N ARG A 580 36.11 -29.30 9.77
CA ARG A 580 37.58 -29.26 9.91
C ARG A 580 38.01 -27.88 10.40
N VAL A 581 38.89 -27.88 11.41
CA VAL A 581 39.63 -26.70 11.88
C VAL A 581 41.12 -26.92 11.59
N ASP A 582 41.72 -26.11 10.76
CA ASP A 582 43.15 -26.13 10.55
C ASP A 582 43.80 -25.21 11.58
N THR A 583 44.86 -25.68 12.27
CA THR A 583 45.58 -24.91 13.28
C THR A 583 47.07 -24.85 12.96
N THR A 584 47.63 -23.69 13.11
CA THR A 584 49.06 -23.47 13.09
C THR A 584 49.49 -22.77 14.37
N GLY A 585 50.69 -23.03 14.85
CA GLY A 585 51.17 -22.32 16.02
C GLY A 585 52.69 -22.40 16.17
N VAL A 586 53.16 -21.51 17.04
CA VAL A 586 54.58 -21.37 17.42
C VAL A 586 54.66 -21.15 18.93
N ALA A 587 55.58 -21.86 19.58
CA ALA A 587 55.87 -21.64 21.01
C ALA A 587 57.37 -21.34 21.17
N GLY A 588 57.68 -20.04 21.26
CA GLY A 588 59.05 -19.53 21.28
C GLY A 588 59.89 -20.11 20.13
N ASP A 589 61.16 -20.40 20.44
CA ASP A 589 62.06 -21.14 19.56
C ASP A 589 61.99 -22.66 19.79
N ILE A 590 60.99 -23.12 20.58
CA ILE A 590 60.93 -24.52 21.07
C ILE A 590 60.32 -25.43 20.02
N PHE A 591 59.16 -25.11 19.48
CA PHE A 591 58.50 -25.86 18.45
C PHE A 591 57.44 -25.08 17.68
N SER A 592 57.10 -25.51 16.50
CA SER A 592 55.96 -25.07 15.71
C SER A 592 55.14 -26.28 15.29
N TRP A 593 53.84 -26.06 15.00
CA TRP A 593 52.94 -27.09 14.52
C TRP A 593 52.04 -26.62 13.39
N HIS A 594 51.59 -27.58 12.61
CA HIS A 594 50.49 -27.48 11.69
C HIS A 594 49.65 -28.73 11.85
N ALA A 595 48.41 -28.57 12.20
CA ALA A 595 47.50 -29.71 12.43
C ALA A 595 46.11 -29.41 11.87
N ALA A 596 45.38 -30.46 11.50
CA ALA A 596 43.98 -30.39 11.15
C ALA A 596 43.18 -31.16 12.19
N ILE A 597 42.19 -30.53 12.76
CA ILE A 597 41.28 -31.10 13.75
C ILE A 597 39.92 -31.27 13.06
N THR A 598 39.39 -32.49 13.04
CA THR A 598 38.04 -32.75 12.55
C THR A 598 37.10 -32.90 13.75
N LYS A 599 35.98 -32.18 13.75
CA LYS A 599 34.95 -32.35 14.78
C LYS A 599 34.41 -33.78 14.73
N GLN A 600 34.73 -34.61 15.69
CA GLN A 600 33.93 -35.76 16.06
C GLN A 600 33.24 -35.38 17.37
N ASP A 601 31.91 -35.36 17.36
CA ASP A 601 31.00 -35.09 18.49
C ASP A 601 31.67 -34.48 19.75
N GLY A 602 31.72 -33.15 19.79
CA GLY A 602 32.03 -32.39 21.00
C GLY A 602 33.48 -31.93 21.17
N LEU A 603 33.97 -31.05 20.30
CA LEU A 603 35.01 -30.08 20.72
C LEU A 603 34.40 -28.93 21.48
#